data_0e7b9121b5ae1f159313b491cb43d0a8
#
_entry.id   0e7b9121b5ae1f159313b491cb43d0a8
#
_cell.length_a   1.000
_cell.length_b   1.000
_cell.length_c   1.000
_cell.angle_alpha   90.00
_cell.angle_beta   90.00
_cell.angle_gamma   90.00
#
_symmetry.space_group_name_H-M   'P 1'
#
loop_
_entity.id
_entity.type
_entity.pdbx_description
1 polymer ?
#
loop_
_entity_poly.entity_id
_entity_poly.type
_entity_poly.pdbx_seq_one_letter_code
_entity_poly.pdbx_strand_id
1 'polypeptide(L)'
;MAPLLEIRDLHASVGDTPILKGINLTINAGEIHAIMGPNGSGKSTMSYVLAGRDGYEVTAGDILMNGVSMLEMESDERARAGMFLAFQYPVELPGVGGMSFLRAAVNARRIEAGEDEIDQLEFVKLVRAKAKHLSINDDMLKRAVNVGFSGGERNAMRFCKWNFSSRSFRFLMKPTQGLMLTH
;
A
#
# COMPACT_ATOMS: atom_id res chain seq x y z
N MET A 1 15.82 11.78 14.85
CA MET A 1 15.10 11.74 13.56
C MET A 1 13.63 11.53 13.88
N ALA A 2 12.71 12.09 13.12
CA ALA A 2 11.29 11.81 13.29
C ALA A 2 11.01 10.35 12.90
N PRO A 3 10.06 9.68 13.57
CA PRO A 3 9.62 8.35 13.17
C PRO A 3 9.06 8.38 11.73
N LEU A 4 9.19 7.27 11.02
CA LEU A 4 8.60 7.12 9.69
C LEU A 4 7.07 7.08 9.77
N LEU A 5 6.52 6.31 10.72
CA LEU A 5 5.11 6.27 11.06
C LEU A 5 4.95 6.36 12.57
N GLU A 6 4.03 7.18 13.02
CA GLU A 6 3.63 7.27 14.41
C GLU A 6 2.11 7.27 14.51
N ILE A 7 1.58 6.38 15.31
CA ILE A 7 0.16 6.28 15.63
C ILE A 7 0.02 6.62 17.10
N ARG A 8 -0.82 7.60 17.41
CA ARG A 8 -1.04 8.13 18.76
C ARG A 8 -2.49 7.94 19.16
N ASP A 9 -2.72 7.11 20.16
CA ASP A 9 -4.04 6.87 20.77
C ASP A 9 -5.17 6.71 19.74
N LEU A 10 -4.92 5.89 18.70
CA LEU A 10 -5.81 5.76 17.55
C LEU A 10 -7.07 4.98 17.91
N HIS A 11 -8.19 5.62 17.78
CA HIS A 11 -9.53 5.01 17.85
C HIS A 11 -10.18 5.06 16.48
N ALA A 12 -10.82 3.96 16.07
CA ALA A 12 -11.54 3.93 14.80
C ALA A 12 -12.73 2.98 14.85
N SER A 13 -13.76 3.34 14.09
CA SER A 13 -15.00 2.58 13.95
C SER A 13 -15.25 2.13 12.51
N VAL A 14 -16.13 1.14 12.38
CA VAL A 14 -16.74 0.71 11.10
C VAL A 14 -18.24 0.84 11.28
N GLY A 15 -18.85 1.83 10.63
CA GLY A 15 -20.17 2.29 11.01
C GLY A 15 -20.20 2.65 12.50
N ASP A 16 -21.21 2.21 13.23
CA ASP A 16 -21.36 2.50 14.67
C ASP A 16 -20.51 1.60 15.58
N THR A 17 -19.70 0.70 15.02
CA THR A 17 -18.98 -0.30 15.83
C THR A 17 -17.52 0.12 16.04
N PRO A 18 -17.09 0.46 17.28
CA PRO A 18 -15.71 0.79 17.59
C PRO A 18 -14.83 -0.46 17.56
N ILE A 19 -13.83 -0.45 16.71
CA ILE A 19 -12.88 -1.57 16.47
C ILE A 19 -11.51 -1.30 17.07
N LEU A 20 -10.92 -0.13 16.74
CA LEU A 20 -9.65 0.28 17.33
C LEU A 20 -9.90 1.11 18.57
N LYS A 21 -9.17 0.82 19.65
CA LYS A 21 -9.43 1.38 20.98
C LYS A 21 -8.14 1.83 21.65
N GLY A 22 -7.55 2.92 21.14
CA GLY A 22 -6.35 3.52 21.71
C GLY A 22 -5.06 2.83 21.28
N ILE A 23 -4.87 2.62 19.98
CA ILE A 23 -3.64 2.01 19.43
C ILE A 23 -2.50 3.03 19.44
N ASN A 24 -1.36 2.62 19.98
CA ASN A 24 -0.12 3.37 19.93
C ASN A 24 0.94 2.52 19.22
N LEU A 25 1.62 3.09 18.22
CA LEU A 25 2.67 2.41 17.46
C LEU A 25 3.65 3.43 16.89
N THR A 26 4.93 3.18 17.05
CA THR A 26 5.98 3.98 16.44
C THR A 26 6.87 3.09 15.61
N ILE A 27 7.12 3.47 14.35
CA ILE A 27 7.97 2.74 13.41
C ILE A 27 9.01 3.69 12.86
N ASN A 28 10.29 3.32 13.01
CA ASN A 28 11.39 4.08 12.45
C ASN A 28 11.77 3.55 11.06
N ALA A 29 12.53 4.36 10.31
CA ALA A 29 13.06 3.92 9.03
C ALA A 29 13.97 2.70 9.19
N GLY A 30 13.80 1.70 8.32
CA GLY A 30 14.55 0.44 8.34
C GLY A 30 13.99 -0.64 9.27
N GLU A 31 12.94 -0.36 10.02
CA GLU A 31 12.30 -1.35 10.90
C GLU A 31 11.24 -2.18 10.16
N ILE A 32 11.07 -3.42 10.62
CA ILE A 32 10.00 -4.33 10.20
C ILE A 32 9.18 -4.67 11.43
N HIS A 33 7.90 -4.31 11.40
CA HIS A 33 6.96 -4.62 12.45
C HIS A 33 5.95 -5.68 11.99
N ALA A 34 5.73 -6.72 12.78
CA ALA A 34 4.71 -7.73 12.54
C ALA A 34 3.58 -7.57 13.56
N ILE A 35 2.36 -7.29 13.09
CA ILE A 35 1.18 -7.16 13.93
C ILE A 35 0.46 -8.51 13.92
N MET A 36 0.39 -9.13 15.08
CA MET A 36 -0.23 -10.43 15.27
C MET A 36 -1.43 -10.33 16.22
N GLY A 37 -2.33 -11.29 16.16
CA GLY A 37 -3.49 -11.38 17.01
C GLY A 37 -4.56 -12.29 16.43
N PRO A 38 -5.58 -12.66 17.21
CA PRO A 38 -6.68 -13.52 16.77
C PRO A 38 -7.52 -12.84 15.67
N ASN A 39 -8.37 -13.62 15.01
CA ASN A 39 -9.35 -13.08 14.07
C ASN A 39 -10.30 -12.13 14.81
N GLY A 40 -10.65 -11.02 14.19
CA GLY A 40 -11.49 -9.98 14.81
C GLY A 40 -10.74 -8.98 15.70
N SER A 41 -9.42 -9.11 15.91
CA SER A 41 -8.64 -8.16 16.75
C SER A 41 -8.36 -6.79 16.11
N GLY A 42 -8.93 -6.48 14.95
CA GLY A 42 -8.76 -5.16 14.31
C GLY A 42 -7.55 -5.01 13.38
N LYS A 43 -6.75 -6.06 13.13
CA LYS A 43 -5.55 -5.98 12.25
C LYS A 43 -5.86 -5.42 10.86
N SER A 44 -6.88 -5.97 10.21
CA SER A 44 -7.29 -5.50 8.87
C SER A 44 -7.91 -4.10 8.93
N THR A 45 -8.68 -3.82 10.00
CA THR A 45 -9.24 -2.48 10.24
C THR A 45 -8.13 -1.45 10.34
N MET A 46 -7.08 -1.72 11.10
CA MET A 46 -5.94 -0.82 11.20
C MET A 46 -5.31 -0.55 9.83
N SER A 47 -5.13 -1.58 9.01
CA SER A 47 -4.57 -1.42 7.66
C SER A 47 -5.44 -0.54 6.77
N TYR A 48 -6.76 -0.71 6.84
CA TYR A 48 -7.71 0.06 6.04
C TYR A 48 -7.81 1.51 6.52
N VAL A 49 -7.79 1.74 7.84
CA VAL A 49 -7.72 3.08 8.44
C VAL A 49 -6.46 3.81 7.98
N LEU A 50 -5.30 3.15 8.05
CA LEU A 50 -4.03 3.74 7.61
C LEU A 50 -4.01 4.05 6.11
N ALA A 51 -4.65 3.22 5.29
CA ALA A 51 -4.77 3.45 3.86
C ALA A 51 -5.84 4.50 3.48
N GLY A 52 -6.61 5.01 4.44
CA GLY A 52 -7.69 5.97 4.19
C GLY A 52 -8.87 5.38 3.42
N ARG A 53 -9.21 4.10 3.70
CA ARG A 53 -10.30 3.44 3.00
C ARG A 53 -11.65 3.92 3.53
N ASP A 54 -12.58 4.21 2.62
CA ASP A 54 -13.96 4.60 2.94
C ASP A 54 -14.67 3.60 3.87
N GLY A 55 -15.49 4.13 4.76
CA GLY A 55 -16.24 3.34 5.74
C GLY A 55 -15.44 2.95 6.99
N TYR A 56 -14.23 3.46 7.14
CA TYR A 56 -13.38 3.30 8.32
C TYR A 56 -13.07 4.67 8.89
N GLU A 57 -13.75 5.07 9.96
CA GLU A 57 -13.68 6.42 10.51
C GLU A 57 -12.75 6.48 11.71
N VAL A 58 -11.81 7.42 11.71
CA VAL A 58 -10.99 7.74 12.89
C VAL A 58 -11.83 8.61 13.82
N THR A 59 -12.07 8.11 15.02
CA THR A 59 -12.91 8.79 16.02
C THR A 59 -12.08 9.57 17.06
N ALA A 60 -10.82 9.20 17.27
CA ALA A 60 -9.86 9.93 18.10
C ALA A 60 -8.42 9.48 17.78
N GLY A 61 -7.46 10.28 18.24
CA GLY A 61 -6.04 10.03 18.03
C GLY A 61 -5.51 10.62 16.72
N ASP A 62 -4.28 10.26 16.36
CA ASP A 62 -3.62 10.76 15.15
C ASP A 62 -2.75 9.70 14.48
N ILE A 63 -2.53 9.88 13.18
CA ILE A 63 -1.64 9.07 12.34
C ILE A 63 -0.68 10.03 11.65
N LEU A 64 0.60 9.98 12.02
CA LEU A 64 1.62 10.84 11.42
C LEU A 64 2.57 10.01 10.56
N MET A 65 2.82 10.46 9.35
CA MET A 65 3.88 9.92 8.49
C MET A 65 4.94 11.00 8.25
N ASN A 66 6.19 10.71 8.61
CA ASN A 66 7.28 11.68 8.63
C ASN A 66 6.94 12.98 9.40
N GLY A 67 6.14 12.85 10.45
CA GLY A 67 5.69 13.98 11.30
C GLY A 67 4.50 14.77 10.74
N VAL A 68 3.93 14.39 9.59
CA VAL A 68 2.76 15.03 8.97
C VAL A 68 1.53 14.17 9.23
N SER A 69 0.46 14.78 9.76
CA SER A 69 -0.82 14.09 9.99
C SER A 69 -1.45 13.66 8.67
N MET A 70 -1.97 12.43 8.64
CA MET A 70 -2.61 11.83 7.49
C MET A 70 -4.14 11.83 7.59
N LEU A 71 -4.73 12.38 8.66
CA LEU A 71 -6.16 12.25 8.90
C LEU A 71 -7.01 12.89 7.80
N GLU A 72 -6.59 14.08 7.33
CA GLU A 72 -7.29 14.83 6.27
C GLU A 72 -6.90 14.37 4.85
N MET A 73 -5.96 13.43 4.71
CA MET A 73 -5.51 12.95 3.41
C MET A 73 -6.45 11.88 2.87
N GLU A 74 -6.84 12.03 1.60
CA GLU A 74 -7.54 11.00 0.85
C GLU A 74 -6.62 9.79 0.55
N SER A 75 -7.21 8.65 0.18
CA SER A 75 -6.46 7.40 -0.07
C SER A 75 -5.35 7.54 -1.11
N ASP A 76 -5.59 8.33 -2.16
CA ASP A 76 -4.62 8.57 -3.24
C ASP A 76 -3.50 9.52 -2.80
N GLU A 77 -3.78 10.51 -1.95
CA GLU A 77 -2.78 11.39 -1.36
C GLU A 77 -1.85 10.60 -0.42
N ARG A 78 -2.41 9.71 0.42
CA ARG A 78 -1.62 8.80 1.26
C ARG A 78 -0.75 7.88 0.43
N ALA A 79 -1.26 7.37 -0.70
CA ALA A 79 -0.48 6.55 -1.61
C ALA A 79 0.67 7.35 -2.27
N ARG A 80 0.45 8.60 -2.68
CA ARG A 80 1.50 9.49 -3.20
C ARG A 80 2.53 9.84 -2.14
N ALA A 81 2.11 10.10 -0.91
CA ALA A 81 2.99 10.33 0.24
C ALA A 81 3.85 9.10 0.58
N GLY A 82 3.54 7.92 0.05
CA GLY A 82 4.35 6.71 0.15
C GLY A 82 3.73 5.55 0.93
N MET A 83 2.47 5.66 1.30
CA MET A 83 1.72 4.55 1.91
C MET A 83 1.37 3.52 0.82
N PHE A 84 1.72 2.26 1.02
CA PHE A 84 1.35 1.17 0.12
C PHE A 84 0.66 0.05 0.88
N LEU A 85 -0.57 -0.26 0.50
CA LEU A 85 -1.33 -1.39 1.03
C LEU A 85 -1.39 -2.54 0.03
N ALA A 86 -0.80 -3.68 0.37
CA ALA A 86 -0.92 -4.91 -0.38
C ALA A 86 -2.13 -5.70 0.13
N PHE A 87 -3.25 -5.61 -0.55
CA PHE A 87 -4.48 -6.31 -0.19
C PHE A 87 -4.31 -7.83 -0.11
N GLN A 88 -5.00 -8.46 0.84
CA GLN A 88 -5.06 -9.91 0.96
C GLN A 88 -5.65 -10.56 -0.31
N TYR A 89 -6.74 -9.96 -0.82
CA TYR A 89 -7.38 -10.34 -2.08
C TYR A 89 -7.28 -9.17 -3.04
N PRO A 90 -6.31 -9.20 -3.99
CA PRO A 90 -6.16 -8.13 -4.97
C PRO A 90 -7.40 -7.98 -5.84
N VAL A 91 -7.89 -6.75 -5.96
CA VAL A 91 -9.03 -6.41 -6.82
C VAL A 91 -8.64 -6.61 -8.28
N GLU A 92 -9.54 -7.19 -9.05
CA GLU A 92 -9.43 -7.28 -10.50
C GLU A 92 -9.88 -5.97 -11.13
N LEU A 93 -9.13 -5.49 -12.12
CA LEU A 93 -9.45 -4.28 -12.88
C LEU A 93 -9.64 -4.63 -14.36
N PRO A 94 -10.82 -5.08 -14.77
CA PRO A 94 -11.09 -5.41 -16.16
C PRO A 94 -10.90 -4.19 -17.07
N GLY A 95 -10.26 -4.41 -18.23
CA GLY A 95 -9.98 -3.33 -19.19
C GLY A 95 -8.77 -2.46 -18.88
N VAL A 96 -8.19 -2.54 -17.69
CA VAL A 96 -6.98 -1.78 -17.32
C VAL A 96 -5.75 -2.66 -17.46
N GLY A 97 -4.94 -2.44 -18.47
CA GLY A 97 -3.68 -3.19 -18.69
C GLY A 97 -2.66 -2.93 -17.59
N GLY A 98 -1.90 -3.97 -17.19
CA GLY A 98 -0.91 -3.89 -16.13
C GLY A 98 0.16 -2.82 -16.36
N MET A 99 0.65 -2.68 -17.60
CA MET A 99 1.63 -1.64 -17.96
C MET A 99 1.05 -0.23 -17.79
N SER A 100 -0.18 0.00 -18.25
CA SER A 100 -0.85 1.31 -18.11
C SER A 100 -1.07 1.67 -16.65
N PHE A 101 -1.52 0.70 -15.86
CA PHE A 101 -1.69 0.88 -14.41
C PHE A 101 -0.38 1.25 -13.71
N LEU A 102 0.70 0.52 -13.98
CA LEU A 102 2.01 0.78 -13.37
C LEU A 102 2.57 2.14 -13.79
N ARG A 103 2.40 2.53 -15.07
CA ARG A 103 2.84 3.83 -15.56
C ARG A 103 2.10 4.98 -14.89
N ALA A 104 0.79 4.88 -14.78
CA ALA A 104 -0.02 5.87 -14.09
C ALA A 104 0.42 6.05 -12.62
N ALA A 105 0.68 4.94 -11.91
CA ALA A 105 1.16 5.00 -10.53
C ALA A 105 2.57 5.61 -10.40
N VAL A 106 3.48 5.33 -11.34
CA VAL A 106 4.82 5.93 -11.35
C VAL A 106 4.73 7.43 -11.64
N ASN A 107 3.94 7.83 -12.64
CA ASN A 107 3.81 9.23 -13.03
C ASN A 107 3.13 10.07 -11.93
N ALA A 108 2.08 9.57 -11.31
CA ALA A 108 1.42 10.27 -10.20
C ALA A 108 2.42 10.65 -9.08
N ARG A 109 3.36 9.76 -8.79
CA ARG A 109 4.41 10.02 -7.79
C ARG A 109 5.50 10.97 -8.26
N ARG A 110 5.91 10.85 -9.53
CA ARG A 110 6.91 11.76 -10.12
C ARG A 110 6.39 13.19 -10.12
N ILE A 111 5.14 13.38 -10.54
CA ILE A 111 4.47 14.69 -10.53
C ILE A 111 4.41 15.27 -9.12
N GLU A 112 4.04 14.46 -8.12
CA GLU A 112 4.02 14.88 -6.71
C GLU A 112 5.42 15.30 -6.20
N ALA A 113 6.48 14.63 -6.69
CA ALA A 113 7.87 14.97 -6.40
C ALA A 113 8.40 16.17 -7.20
N GLY A 114 7.58 16.79 -8.07
CA GLY A 114 7.99 17.88 -8.97
C GLY A 114 8.84 17.43 -10.16
N GLU A 115 8.78 16.13 -10.51
CA GLU A 115 9.46 15.56 -11.64
C GLU A 115 8.53 15.46 -12.86
N ASP A 116 9.10 15.43 -14.06
CA ASP A 116 8.36 15.16 -15.29
C ASP A 116 7.89 13.70 -15.35
N GLU A 117 6.85 13.44 -16.16
CA GLU A 117 6.42 12.08 -16.45
C GLU A 117 7.55 11.24 -17.04
N ILE A 118 7.59 9.95 -16.69
CA ILE A 118 8.59 9.04 -17.24
C ILE A 118 8.36 8.80 -18.73
N ASP A 119 9.43 8.88 -19.53
CA ASP A 119 9.40 8.52 -20.95
C ASP A 119 8.96 7.07 -21.14
N GLN A 120 8.28 6.80 -22.26
CA GLN A 120 7.74 5.47 -22.56
C GLN A 120 8.82 4.39 -22.65
N LEU A 121 9.96 4.67 -23.25
CA LEU A 121 11.05 3.71 -23.41
C LEU A 121 11.76 3.47 -22.08
N GLU A 122 11.97 4.52 -21.30
CA GLU A 122 12.54 4.44 -19.97
C GLU A 122 11.64 3.62 -19.04
N PHE A 123 10.32 3.89 -19.08
CA PHE A 123 9.36 3.12 -18.30
C PHE A 123 9.39 1.62 -18.63
N VAL A 124 9.39 1.26 -19.92
CA VAL A 124 9.45 -0.15 -20.34
C VAL A 124 10.74 -0.82 -19.86
N LYS A 125 11.88 -0.16 -19.94
CA LYS A 125 13.16 -0.66 -19.43
C LYS A 125 13.10 -0.88 -17.91
N LEU A 126 12.56 0.09 -17.18
CA LEU A 126 12.39 0.02 -15.72
C LEU A 126 11.50 -1.15 -15.31
N VAL A 127 10.35 -1.32 -15.97
CA VAL A 127 9.42 -2.42 -15.66
C VAL A 127 10.06 -3.77 -15.93
N ARG A 128 10.70 -3.96 -17.08
CA ARG A 128 11.36 -5.22 -17.43
C ARG A 128 12.50 -5.57 -16.47
N ALA A 129 13.30 -4.61 -16.07
CA ALA A 129 14.35 -4.82 -15.09
C ALA A 129 13.77 -5.33 -13.75
N LYS A 130 12.70 -4.70 -13.25
CA LYS A 130 12.04 -5.12 -12.01
C LYS A 130 11.29 -6.46 -12.15
N ALA A 131 10.61 -6.68 -13.27
CA ALA A 131 9.88 -7.91 -13.56
C ALA A 131 10.82 -9.14 -13.61
N LYS A 132 12.01 -8.98 -14.17
CA LYS A 132 13.03 -10.03 -14.23
C LYS A 132 13.43 -10.53 -12.83
N HIS A 133 13.60 -9.63 -11.87
CA HIS A 133 13.91 -10.00 -10.47
C HIS A 133 12.77 -10.76 -9.76
N LEU A 134 11.54 -10.59 -10.24
CA LEU A 134 10.35 -11.20 -9.66
C LEU A 134 9.84 -12.41 -10.46
N SER A 135 10.59 -12.85 -11.49
CA SER A 135 10.19 -13.93 -12.40
C SER A 135 8.81 -13.70 -13.04
N ILE A 136 8.48 -12.43 -13.33
CA ILE A 136 7.25 -12.02 -14.01
C ILE A 136 7.53 -11.98 -15.51
N ASN A 137 6.70 -12.65 -16.31
CA ASN A 137 6.79 -12.62 -17.75
C ASN A 137 6.07 -11.39 -18.35
N ASP A 138 6.48 -11.02 -19.57
CA ASP A 138 5.91 -9.86 -20.28
C ASP A 138 4.41 -10.01 -20.55
N ASP A 139 3.90 -11.24 -20.69
CA ASP A 139 2.48 -11.48 -20.97
C ASP A 139 1.60 -11.18 -19.76
N MET A 140 2.08 -11.41 -18.55
CA MET A 140 1.38 -10.97 -17.34
C MET A 140 1.24 -9.44 -17.27
N LEU A 141 2.27 -8.71 -17.69
CA LEU A 141 2.26 -7.24 -17.68
C LEU A 141 1.31 -6.64 -18.71
N LYS A 142 1.03 -7.35 -19.82
CA LYS A 142 0.10 -6.92 -20.88
C LYS A 142 -1.36 -7.18 -20.51
N ARG A 143 -1.63 -8.19 -19.69
CA ARG A 143 -2.99 -8.57 -19.28
C ARG A 143 -3.61 -7.49 -18.40
N ALA A 144 -4.94 -7.49 -18.30
CA ALA A 144 -5.66 -6.65 -17.35
C ALA A 144 -5.26 -6.99 -15.91
N VAL A 145 -5.18 -5.97 -15.08
CA VAL A 145 -4.68 -6.08 -13.70
C VAL A 145 -5.45 -7.14 -12.92
N ASN A 146 -4.75 -8.19 -12.48
CA ASN A 146 -5.23 -9.32 -11.69
C ASN A 146 -6.31 -10.20 -12.34
N VAL A 147 -6.80 -9.89 -13.55
CA VAL A 147 -7.87 -10.63 -14.22
C VAL A 147 -7.37 -11.99 -14.67
N GLY A 148 -8.01 -13.06 -14.16
CA GLY A 148 -7.66 -14.44 -14.48
C GLY A 148 -6.25 -14.85 -14.03
N PHE A 149 -5.66 -14.16 -13.07
CA PHE A 149 -4.37 -14.53 -12.52
C PHE A 149 -4.51 -15.68 -11.52
N SER A 150 -3.60 -16.64 -11.57
CA SER A 150 -3.42 -17.64 -10.52
C SER A 150 -3.00 -16.99 -9.20
N GLY A 151 -3.08 -17.73 -8.10
CA GLY A 151 -2.64 -17.24 -6.79
C GLY A 151 -1.15 -16.83 -6.79
N GLY A 152 -0.30 -17.57 -7.49
CA GLY A 152 1.13 -17.26 -7.64
C GLY A 152 1.35 -15.97 -8.46
N GLU A 153 0.66 -15.83 -9.59
CA GLU A 153 0.74 -14.63 -10.42
C GLU A 153 0.23 -13.38 -9.69
N ARG A 154 -0.86 -13.50 -8.91
CA ARG A 154 -1.36 -12.40 -8.06
C ARG A 154 -0.34 -11.96 -7.03
N ASN A 155 0.37 -12.91 -6.41
CA ASN A 155 1.44 -12.59 -5.47
C ASN A 155 2.62 -11.92 -6.17
N ALA A 156 3.08 -12.45 -7.30
CA ALA A 156 4.16 -11.85 -8.08
C ALA A 156 3.81 -10.41 -8.51
N MET A 157 2.59 -10.18 -9.00
CA MET A 157 2.13 -8.84 -9.38
C MET A 157 2.00 -7.92 -8.16
N ARG A 158 1.64 -8.42 -6.97
CA ARG A 158 1.65 -7.64 -5.73
C ARG A 158 3.05 -7.15 -5.39
N PHE A 159 4.06 -8.02 -5.46
CA PHE A 159 5.44 -7.64 -5.26
C PHE A 159 5.97 -6.70 -6.36
N CYS A 160 5.49 -6.84 -7.59
CA CYS A 160 5.79 -5.91 -8.67
C CYS A 160 5.29 -4.49 -8.32
N LYS A 161 4.01 -4.36 -8.00
CA LYS A 161 3.42 -3.08 -7.56
C LYS A 161 4.17 -2.50 -6.35
N TRP A 162 4.51 -3.34 -5.38
CA TRP A 162 5.34 -2.97 -4.24
C TRP A 162 6.68 -2.34 -4.66
N ASN A 163 7.38 -2.93 -5.63
CA ASN A 163 8.66 -2.40 -6.11
C ASN A 163 8.55 -1.07 -6.85
N PHE A 164 7.35 -0.69 -7.30
CA PHE A 164 7.06 0.61 -7.91
C PHE A 164 6.50 1.64 -6.93
N SER A 165 6.05 1.22 -5.74
CA SER A 165 5.66 2.14 -4.68
C SER A 165 6.89 2.85 -4.11
N SER A 166 6.67 3.99 -3.43
CA SER A 166 7.76 4.71 -2.76
C SER A 166 8.45 3.82 -1.72
N ARG A 167 9.66 4.21 -1.34
CA ARG A 167 10.42 3.48 -0.31
C ARG A 167 10.00 3.81 1.12
N SER A 168 8.99 4.68 1.32
CA SER A 168 8.74 5.24 2.64
C SER A 168 8.02 4.28 3.58
N PHE A 169 6.91 3.68 3.17
CA PHE A 169 6.17 2.78 4.07
C PHE A 169 5.31 1.76 3.31
N ARG A 170 5.27 0.51 3.76
CA ARG A 170 4.57 -0.56 3.05
C ARG A 170 3.86 -1.50 4.00
N PHE A 171 2.58 -1.73 3.75
CA PHE A 171 1.77 -2.73 4.43
C PHE A 171 1.60 -3.98 3.58
N LEU A 172 1.96 -5.13 4.11
CA LEU A 172 1.68 -6.42 3.51
C LEU A 172 0.67 -7.19 4.35
N MET A 173 -0.56 -7.34 3.86
CA MET A 173 -1.56 -8.20 4.49
C MET A 173 -1.32 -9.66 4.06
N LYS A 174 -0.96 -10.53 5.01
CA LYS A 174 -0.87 -11.98 4.77
C LYS A 174 -2.21 -12.68 4.98
N PRO A 175 -2.55 -13.70 4.17
CA PRO A 175 -3.86 -14.36 4.22
C PRO A 175 -4.22 -15.04 5.54
N THR A 176 -3.26 -15.38 6.37
CA THR A 176 -3.51 -16.36 7.42
C THR A 176 -3.19 -15.94 8.85
N GLN A 177 -2.35 -14.97 9.16
CA GLN A 177 -2.05 -14.71 10.59
C GLN A 177 -1.36 -13.38 10.96
N GLY A 178 -1.20 -12.43 10.08
CA GLY A 178 -0.51 -11.20 10.49
C GLY A 178 -0.44 -10.11 9.43
N LEU A 179 -0.28 -8.91 9.92
CA LEU A 179 0.08 -7.74 9.14
C LEU A 179 1.59 -7.56 9.27
N MET A 180 2.29 -7.44 8.16
CA MET A 180 3.71 -7.09 8.17
C MET A 180 3.89 -5.67 7.65
N LEU A 181 4.56 -4.85 8.41
CA LEU A 181 4.93 -3.49 8.08
C LEU A 181 6.41 -3.50 7.69
N THR A 182 6.75 -3.00 6.52
CA THR A 182 8.15 -2.95 6.07
C THR A 182 8.47 -1.61 5.44
N HIS A 183 9.72 -1.24 5.56
CA HIS A 183 10.32 -0.10 4.88
C HIS A 183 10.84 -0.50 3.50
#